data_f6f79353ff55f9421c536fc37e0588fe
#
_entry.id   f6f79353ff55f9421c536fc37e0588fe
#
_cell.length_a   1.000
_cell.length_b   1.000
_cell.length_c   1.000
_cell.angle_alpha   90.00
_cell.angle_beta   90.00
_cell.angle_gamma   90.00
#
_symmetry.space_group_name_H-M   'P 1'
#
loop_
_entity.id
_entity.type
_entity.pdbx_description
1 polymer ?
#
loop_
_entity_poly.entity_id
_entity_poly.type
_entity_poly.pdbx_seq_one_letter_code
_entity_poly.pdbx_strand_id
1 'polypeptide(L)'
;MNYPKMDAEKVARLKAEVRRHLQIVISLYRRQLELGLHFLHEHPASTGSWKEPGMQALARNPYVHVAEIDQCAYGLVTPSEIDGSPVPAKKPTRFLTSSHSMVLELSKRCPGDHQHQHLVGRRCADAAFYSLPLVRAILRGIRDPAIVEAKAV
;
A
#
# COMPACT_ATOMS: atom_id res chain seq x y z
N MET A 1 13.90 -1.05 -6.59
CA MET A 1 14.72 -1.69 -7.64
C MET A 1 15.58 -0.62 -8.30
N ASN A 2 16.89 -0.85 -8.46
CA ASN A 2 17.83 0.17 -8.97
C ASN A 2 18.03 0.01 -10.50
N TYR A 3 16.99 0.33 -11.27
CA TYR A 3 16.99 0.20 -12.74
C TYR A 3 18.18 0.89 -13.47
N PRO A 4 18.67 2.08 -13.05
CA PRO A 4 19.76 2.73 -13.75
C PRO A 4 21.09 1.94 -13.79
N LYS A 5 21.27 0.97 -12.89
CA LYS A 5 22.47 0.12 -12.82
C LYS A 5 22.29 -1.26 -13.46
N MET A 6 21.12 -1.52 -14.06
CA MET A 6 20.80 -2.81 -14.65
C MET A 6 20.86 -2.75 -16.17
N ASP A 7 21.15 -3.90 -16.79
CA ASP A 7 21.06 -4.08 -18.23
C ASP A 7 19.66 -3.75 -18.77
N ALA A 8 19.60 -3.06 -19.92
CA ALA A 8 18.35 -2.55 -20.50
C ALA A 8 17.37 -3.67 -20.86
N GLU A 9 17.85 -4.79 -21.38
CA GLU A 9 17.02 -5.94 -21.74
C GLU A 9 16.43 -6.60 -20.51
N LYS A 10 17.23 -6.77 -19.45
CA LYS A 10 16.78 -7.27 -18.16
C LYS A 10 15.71 -6.36 -17.56
N VAL A 11 15.90 -5.03 -17.64
CA VAL A 11 14.89 -4.05 -17.17
C VAL A 11 13.59 -4.17 -17.97
N ALA A 12 13.66 -4.30 -19.29
CA ALA A 12 12.49 -4.46 -20.15
C ALA A 12 11.70 -5.73 -19.80
N ARG A 13 12.39 -6.85 -19.60
CA ARG A 13 11.80 -8.13 -19.19
C ARG A 13 11.09 -8.01 -17.84
N LEU A 14 11.75 -7.43 -16.83
CA LEU A 14 11.16 -7.23 -15.50
C LEU A 14 9.93 -6.32 -15.55
N LYS A 15 9.97 -5.24 -16.34
CA LYS A 15 8.81 -4.35 -16.52
C LYS A 15 7.63 -5.07 -17.18
N ALA A 16 7.89 -5.92 -18.18
CA ALA A 16 6.86 -6.72 -18.85
C ALA A 16 6.23 -7.73 -17.89
N GLU A 17 7.02 -8.39 -17.06
CA GLU A 17 6.55 -9.32 -16.04
C GLU A 17 5.69 -8.62 -14.98
N VAL A 18 6.16 -7.50 -14.44
CA VAL A 18 5.40 -6.68 -13.47
C VAL A 18 4.08 -6.20 -14.07
N ARG A 19 4.09 -5.75 -15.34
CA ARG A 19 2.86 -5.32 -16.02
C ARG A 19 1.86 -6.46 -16.18
N ARG A 20 2.32 -7.65 -16.54
CA ARG A 20 1.48 -8.85 -16.66
C ARG A 20 0.87 -9.22 -15.32
N HIS A 21 1.68 -9.22 -14.25
CA HIS A 21 1.19 -9.45 -12.89
C HIS A 21 0.12 -8.43 -12.50
N LEU A 22 0.37 -7.15 -12.74
CA LEU A 22 -0.57 -6.08 -12.42
C LEU A 22 -1.90 -6.20 -13.20
N GLN A 23 -1.86 -6.65 -14.47
CA GLN A 23 -3.06 -6.92 -15.25
C GLN A 23 -3.94 -8.03 -14.62
N ILE A 24 -3.31 -9.10 -14.13
CA ILE A 24 -4.01 -10.17 -13.40
C ILE A 24 -4.66 -9.62 -12.13
N VAL A 25 -3.92 -8.86 -11.33
CA VAL A 25 -4.43 -8.24 -10.09
C VAL A 25 -5.62 -7.32 -10.39
N ILE A 26 -5.52 -6.48 -11.43
CA ILE A 26 -6.61 -5.59 -11.86
C ILE A 26 -7.86 -6.39 -12.26
N SER A 27 -7.70 -7.51 -12.97
CA SER A 27 -8.83 -8.35 -13.35
C SER A 27 -9.54 -8.96 -12.13
N LEU A 28 -8.77 -9.39 -11.12
CA LEU A 28 -9.32 -9.89 -9.86
C LEU A 28 -10.10 -8.80 -9.10
N TYR A 29 -9.59 -7.58 -9.03
CA TYR A 29 -10.30 -6.48 -8.37
C TYR A 29 -11.60 -6.11 -9.07
N ARG A 30 -11.60 -6.09 -10.41
CA ARG A 30 -12.83 -5.89 -11.18
C ARG A 30 -13.84 -6.99 -10.88
N ARG A 31 -13.39 -8.24 -10.84
CA ARG A 31 -14.26 -9.38 -10.50
C ARG A 31 -14.82 -9.27 -9.08
N GLN A 32 -14.03 -8.82 -8.11
CA GLN A 32 -14.52 -8.56 -6.75
C GLN A 32 -15.59 -7.46 -6.72
N LEU A 33 -15.40 -6.36 -7.45
CA LEU A 33 -16.41 -5.31 -7.58
C LEU A 33 -17.72 -5.81 -8.19
N GLU A 34 -17.65 -6.60 -9.28
CA GLU A 34 -18.82 -7.22 -9.91
C GLU A 34 -19.60 -8.13 -8.96
N LEU A 35 -18.90 -8.78 -8.03
CA LEU A 35 -19.49 -9.68 -7.04
C LEU A 35 -19.93 -8.97 -5.75
N GLY A 36 -19.81 -7.64 -5.66
CA GLY A 36 -20.08 -6.89 -4.43
C GLY A 36 -19.08 -7.17 -3.30
N LEU A 37 -17.89 -7.69 -3.65
CA LEU A 37 -16.83 -7.98 -2.69
C LEU A 37 -15.84 -6.81 -2.61
N HIS A 38 -15.09 -6.75 -1.50
CA HIS A 38 -14.07 -5.74 -1.29
C HIS A 38 -12.68 -6.24 -1.65
N PHE A 39 -11.82 -5.30 -2.04
CA PHE A 39 -10.39 -5.50 -2.21
C PHE A 39 -9.59 -4.42 -1.49
N LEU A 40 -8.33 -4.72 -1.21
CA LEU A 40 -7.33 -3.78 -0.74
C LEU A 40 -6.05 -4.01 -1.52
N HIS A 41 -5.59 -2.98 -2.23
CA HIS A 41 -4.31 -2.95 -2.92
C HIS A 41 -3.36 -1.98 -2.21
N GLU A 42 -2.12 -2.39 -1.99
CA GLU A 42 -1.08 -1.57 -1.36
C GLU A 42 0.15 -1.46 -2.26
N HIS A 43 0.66 -0.24 -2.39
CA HIS A 43 1.98 0.02 -2.95
C HIS A 43 2.58 1.30 -2.36
N PRO A 44 3.92 1.45 -2.33
CA PRO A 44 4.53 2.73 -2.02
C PRO A 44 3.96 3.83 -2.90
N ALA A 45 3.68 5.01 -2.33
CA ALA A 45 2.96 6.08 -3.02
C ALA A 45 3.67 6.58 -4.29
N SER A 46 5.01 6.44 -4.36
CA SER A 46 5.84 6.90 -5.48
C SER A 46 6.02 5.89 -6.62
N THR A 47 5.43 4.67 -6.53
CA THR A 47 5.68 3.65 -7.56
C THR A 47 4.99 3.96 -8.89
N GLY A 48 5.64 3.50 -9.98
CA GLY A 48 5.12 3.65 -11.34
C GLY A 48 3.84 2.85 -11.62
N SER A 49 3.52 1.83 -10.79
CA SER A 49 2.29 1.04 -10.90
C SER A 49 1.02 1.89 -10.86
N TRP A 50 1.02 2.99 -10.09
CA TRP A 50 -0.10 3.93 -10.02
C TRP A 50 -0.39 4.67 -11.33
N LYS A 51 0.60 4.69 -12.26
CA LYS A 51 0.49 5.30 -13.59
C LYS A 51 -0.03 4.33 -14.65
N GLU A 52 -0.14 3.05 -14.33
CA GLU A 52 -0.67 2.05 -15.28
C GLU A 52 -2.15 2.32 -15.56
N PRO A 53 -2.58 2.30 -16.85
CA PRO A 53 -3.93 2.70 -17.24
C PRO A 53 -5.04 1.94 -16.51
N GLY A 54 -4.84 0.64 -16.26
CA GLY A 54 -5.80 -0.19 -15.55
C GLY A 54 -5.98 0.20 -14.07
N MET A 55 -4.89 0.59 -13.39
CA MET A 55 -4.94 1.09 -12.01
C MET A 55 -5.63 2.46 -11.95
N GLN A 56 -5.34 3.34 -12.91
CA GLN A 56 -6.01 4.63 -13.02
C GLN A 56 -7.51 4.48 -13.31
N ALA A 57 -7.89 3.50 -14.14
CA ALA A 57 -9.29 3.21 -14.42
C ALA A 57 -10.02 2.70 -13.16
N LEU A 58 -9.38 1.84 -12.35
CA LEU A 58 -9.93 1.41 -11.06
C LEU A 58 -10.07 2.59 -10.10
N ALA A 59 -9.07 3.46 -9.99
CA ALA A 59 -9.11 4.62 -9.10
C ALA A 59 -10.19 5.66 -9.48
N ARG A 60 -10.64 5.68 -10.73
CA ARG A 60 -11.76 6.54 -11.20
C ARG A 60 -13.14 5.90 -11.01
N ASN A 61 -13.21 4.64 -10.62
CA ASN A 61 -14.49 3.99 -10.34
C ASN A 61 -15.12 4.63 -9.09
N PRO A 62 -16.42 5.02 -9.12
CA PRO A 62 -17.08 5.71 -7.99
C PRO A 62 -17.16 4.86 -6.71
N TYR A 63 -17.04 3.55 -6.80
CA TYR A 63 -17.03 2.64 -5.66
C TYR A 63 -15.63 2.31 -5.16
N VAL A 64 -14.60 2.97 -5.69
CA VAL A 64 -13.20 2.74 -5.32
C VAL A 64 -12.62 4.01 -4.72
N HIS A 65 -11.95 3.85 -3.61
CA HIS A 65 -11.37 4.93 -2.83
C HIS A 65 -9.84 4.80 -2.79
N VAL A 66 -9.18 5.95 -2.68
CA VAL A 66 -7.73 6.05 -2.49
C VAL A 66 -7.46 6.57 -1.09
N ALA A 67 -6.59 5.90 -0.35
CA ALA A 67 -6.06 6.36 0.92
C ALA A 67 -4.55 6.48 0.84
N GLU A 68 -3.98 7.56 1.36
CA GLU A 68 -2.53 7.74 1.48
C GLU A 68 -2.16 7.91 2.95
N ILE A 69 -1.22 7.10 3.40
CA ILE A 69 -0.70 7.12 4.75
C ILE A 69 0.81 7.36 4.78
N ASP A 70 1.31 7.75 5.94
CA ASP A 70 2.73 7.64 6.28
C ASP A 70 2.89 6.57 7.36
N GLN A 71 3.64 5.49 7.08
CA GLN A 71 3.68 4.33 7.98
C GLN A 71 4.29 4.65 9.36
N CYS A 72 5.10 5.71 9.50
CA CYS A 72 5.53 6.20 10.82
C CYS A 72 4.35 6.58 11.73
N ALA A 73 3.25 7.11 11.17
CA ALA A 73 2.02 7.40 11.93
C ALA A 73 1.29 6.15 12.41
N TYR A 74 1.70 4.98 11.92
CA TYR A 74 1.27 3.65 12.38
C TYR A 74 2.38 2.89 13.10
N GLY A 75 3.42 3.60 13.58
CA GLY A 75 4.46 3.02 14.41
C GLY A 75 5.54 2.24 13.63
N LEU A 76 5.73 2.50 12.33
CA LEU A 76 6.88 1.96 11.62
C LEU A 76 8.15 2.62 12.14
N VAL A 77 9.06 1.81 12.66
CA VAL A 77 10.39 2.20 13.12
C VAL A 77 11.47 1.37 12.44
N THR A 78 12.69 1.89 12.41
CA THR A 78 13.89 1.19 11.94
C THR A 78 15.05 1.55 12.86
N PRO A 79 16.09 0.70 12.97
CA PRO A 79 17.25 1.03 13.79
C PRO A 79 17.95 2.32 13.31
N SER A 80 18.29 3.19 14.24
CA SER A 80 19.15 4.36 14.06
C SER A 80 20.54 3.94 13.55
N GLU A 81 21.13 4.74 12.68
CA GLU A 81 22.54 4.56 12.25
C GLU A 81 23.55 4.91 13.34
N ILE A 82 23.13 5.67 14.33
CA ILE A 82 24.02 6.20 15.38
C ILE A 82 24.19 5.18 16.50
N ASP A 83 23.09 4.65 17.02
CA ASP A 83 23.07 3.89 18.26
C ASP A 83 22.17 2.64 18.21
N GLY A 84 21.55 2.36 17.06
CA GLY A 84 20.66 1.24 16.88
C GLY A 84 19.28 1.38 17.56
N SER A 85 19.00 2.51 18.20
CA SER A 85 17.69 2.76 18.81
C SER A 85 16.57 2.81 17.77
N PRO A 86 15.32 2.49 18.12
CA PRO A 86 14.20 2.55 17.19
C PRO A 86 13.85 4.00 16.85
N VAL A 87 13.93 4.37 15.57
CA VAL A 87 13.59 5.70 15.04
C VAL A 87 12.47 5.57 14.02
N PRO A 88 11.48 6.50 14.01
CA PRO A 88 10.41 6.50 13.02
C PRO A 88 10.93 6.49 11.57
N ALA A 89 10.33 5.65 10.73
CA ALA A 89 10.67 5.56 9.32
C ALA A 89 9.48 6.02 8.47
N LYS A 90 9.66 7.12 7.73
CA LYS A 90 8.62 7.61 6.83
C LYS A 90 8.57 6.74 5.58
N LYS A 91 7.48 6.02 5.42
CA LYS A 91 7.20 5.23 4.22
C LYS A 91 5.81 5.64 3.70
N PRO A 92 5.75 6.64 2.80
CA PRO A 92 4.49 7.02 2.18
C PRO A 92 3.91 5.86 1.40
N THR A 93 2.71 5.46 1.75
CA THR A 93 2.04 4.28 1.20
C THR A 93 0.66 4.68 0.72
N ARG A 94 0.31 4.21 -0.48
CA ARG A 94 -1.01 4.40 -1.06
C ARG A 94 -1.76 3.09 -1.07
N PHE A 95 -3.01 3.18 -0.67
CA PHE A 95 -3.99 2.09 -0.75
C PHE A 95 -5.08 2.43 -1.76
N LEU A 96 -5.55 1.41 -2.46
CA LEU A 96 -6.73 1.45 -3.30
C LEU A 96 -7.69 0.38 -2.78
N THR A 97 -8.93 0.75 -2.48
CA THR A 97 -9.91 -0.17 -1.89
C THR A 97 -11.33 0.20 -2.28
N SER A 98 -12.22 -0.79 -2.32
CA SER A 98 -13.67 -0.59 -2.45
C SER A 98 -14.40 -0.53 -1.09
N SER A 99 -13.68 -0.60 0.03
CA SER A 99 -14.26 -0.49 1.36
C SER A 99 -14.06 0.90 1.95
N HIS A 100 -15.15 1.60 2.23
CA HIS A 100 -15.11 2.93 2.86
C HIS A 100 -14.55 2.87 4.29
N SER A 101 -14.89 1.84 5.06
CA SER A 101 -14.37 1.65 6.42
C SER A 101 -12.84 1.47 6.45
N MET A 102 -12.27 0.81 5.43
CA MET A 102 -10.80 0.76 5.31
C MET A 102 -10.18 2.14 5.09
N VAL A 103 -10.81 3.02 4.34
CA VAL A 103 -10.30 4.39 4.13
C VAL A 103 -10.26 5.16 5.44
N LEU A 104 -11.28 5.04 6.27
CA LEU A 104 -11.36 5.71 7.58
C LEU A 104 -10.22 5.24 8.50
N GLU A 105 -9.94 3.95 8.52
CA GLU A 105 -8.83 3.37 9.30
C GLU A 105 -7.44 3.69 8.71
N LEU A 106 -7.34 3.86 7.39
CA LEU A 106 -6.11 4.13 6.65
C LEU A 106 -6.00 5.62 6.26
N SER A 107 -6.14 6.51 7.22
CA SER A 107 -6.18 7.97 6.98
C SER A 107 -5.05 8.76 7.64
N LYS A 108 -4.19 8.13 8.46
CA LYS A 108 -3.19 8.85 9.24
C LYS A 108 -1.99 9.27 8.40
N ARG A 109 -1.68 10.57 8.45
CA ARG A 109 -0.46 11.15 7.89
C ARG A 109 0.52 11.48 9.01
N CYS A 110 1.80 11.56 8.66
CA CYS A 110 2.83 11.98 9.58
C CYS A 110 2.58 13.42 10.04
N PRO A 111 2.52 13.69 11.36
CA PRO A 111 2.33 15.06 11.88
C PRO A 111 3.57 15.96 11.67
N GLY A 112 4.74 15.36 11.37
CA GLY A 112 5.98 16.12 11.18
C GLY A 112 6.68 16.55 12.47
N ASP A 113 6.29 16.03 13.61
CA ASP A 113 6.79 16.36 14.96
C ASP A 113 8.01 15.53 15.39
N HIS A 114 8.52 14.68 14.50
CA HIS A 114 9.66 13.80 14.76
C HIS A 114 10.59 13.69 13.54
N GLN A 115 11.85 13.32 13.81
CA GLN A 115 12.80 13.01 12.76
C GLN A 115 12.57 11.60 12.20
N HIS A 116 12.97 11.40 10.96
CA HIS A 116 12.85 10.12 10.28
C HIS A 116 14.20 9.54 9.91
N GLN A 117 14.37 8.25 10.13
CA GLN A 117 15.47 7.50 9.56
C GLN A 117 15.16 7.16 8.08
N HIS A 118 16.12 7.39 7.20
CA HIS A 118 15.98 7.03 5.78
C HIS A 118 16.01 5.52 5.57
N LEU A 119 15.09 5.06 4.73
CA LEU A 119 15.00 3.65 4.32
C LEU A 119 15.96 3.40 3.13
N VAL A 120 17.17 2.94 3.44
CA VAL A 120 18.19 2.56 2.45
C VAL A 120 18.76 1.18 2.76
N GLY A 121 19.19 0.44 1.73
CA GLY A 121 19.81 -0.87 1.92
C GLY A 121 18.92 -1.86 2.66
N ARG A 122 19.46 -2.51 3.70
CA ARG A 122 18.77 -3.52 4.52
C ARG A 122 17.50 -2.99 5.19
N ARG A 123 17.47 -1.73 5.60
CA ARG A 123 16.29 -1.09 6.21
C ARG A 123 15.07 -1.07 5.30
N CYS A 124 15.27 -1.09 3.96
CA CYS A 124 14.15 -1.25 3.03
C CYS A 124 13.49 -2.63 3.15
N ALA A 125 14.27 -3.68 3.39
CA ALA A 125 13.76 -5.03 3.58
C ALA A 125 13.05 -5.17 4.93
N ASP A 126 13.61 -4.60 6.00
CA ASP A 126 12.98 -4.61 7.32
C ASP A 126 11.66 -3.84 7.32
N ALA A 127 11.59 -2.73 6.58
CA ALA A 127 10.36 -1.95 6.39
C ALA A 127 9.33 -2.61 5.42
N ALA A 128 9.61 -3.80 4.89
CA ALA A 128 8.62 -4.58 4.13
C ALA A 128 7.55 -5.19 5.04
N PHE A 129 7.86 -5.39 6.32
CA PHE A 129 6.90 -5.86 7.30
C PHE A 129 6.04 -4.72 7.82
N TYR A 130 4.73 -4.93 7.84
CA TYR A 130 3.82 -3.96 8.44
C TYR A 130 3.95 -3.93 9.95
N SER A 131 3.90 -2.73 10.53
CA SER A 131 3.79 -2.56 11.96
C SER A 131 2.47 -3.13 12.49
N LEU A 132 2.45 -3.60 13.73
CA LEU A 132 1.24 -4.14 14.33
C LEU A 132 0.07 -3.13 14.37
N PRO A 133 0.27 -1.82 14.64
CA PRO A 133 -0.79 -0.83 14.54
C PRO A 133 -1.40 -0.71 13.13
N LEU A 134 -0.58 -0.81 12.05
CA LEU A 134 -1.10 -0.80 10.69
C LEU A 134 -1.94 -2.06 10.39
N VAL A 135 -1.44 -3.24 10.79
CA VAL A 135 -2.20 -4.49 10.65
C VAL A 135 -3.54 -4.42 11.39
N ARG A 136 -3.55 -3.88 12.61
CA ARG A 136 -4.79 -3.70 13.39
C ARG A 136 -5.76 -2.72 12.71
N ALA A 137 -5.27 -1.65 12.10
CA ALA A 137 -6.11 -0.72 11.34
C ALA A 137 -6.76 -1.42 10.13
N ILE A 138 -6.01 -2.19 9.35
CA ILE A 138 -6.55 -3.00 8.26
C ILE A 138 -7.62 -3.98 8.77
N LEU A 139 -7.35 -4.70 9.85
CA LEU A 139 -8.30 -5.66 10.42
C LEU A 139 -9.58 -5.00 10.95
N ARG A 140 -9.50 -3.78 11.53
CA ARG A 140 -10.70 -3.03 11.92
C ARG A 140 -11.54 -2.64 10.71
N GLY A 141 -10.89 -2.14 9.64
CA GLY A 141 -11.57 -1.81 8.40
C GLY A 141 -12.26 -3.00 7.71
N ILE A 142 -11.77 -4.25 7.93
CA ILE A 142 -12.41 -5.47 7.43
C ILE A 142 -13.63 -5.86 8.31
N ARG A 143 -13.57 -5.58 9.61
CA ARG A 143 -14.58 -6.02 10.59
C ARG A 143 -15.77 -5.07 10.71
N ASP A 144 -15.89 -4.05 9.88
CA ASP A 144 -17.02 -3.14 9.94
C ASP A 144 -18.35 -3.93 9.88
N PRO A 145 -19.25 -3.77 10.87
CA PRO A 145 -20.53 -4.46 10.92
C PRO A 145 -21.36 -4.31 9.65
N ALA A 146 -21.32 -3.16 8.99
CA ALA A 146 -22.00 -2.92 7.73
C ALA A 146 -21.57 -3.88 6.59
N ILE A 147 -20.33 -4.40 6.64
CA ILE A 147 -19.84 -5.40 5.68
C ILE A 147 -20.31 -6.80 6.05
N VAL A 148 -20.47 -7.08 7.34
CA VAL A 148 -20.87 -8.40 7.85
C VAL A 148 -22.35 -8.62 7.63
N GLU A 149 -23.19 -7.61 7.84
CA GLU A 149 -24.65 -7.69 7.69
C GLU A 149 -25.08 -7.84 6.22
N ALA A 150 -24.37 -7.19 5.28
CA ALA A 150 -24.66 -7.32 3.84
C ALA A 150 -24.42 -8.75 3.28
N LYS A 151 -23.73 -9.63 4.01
CA LYS A 151 -23.46 -11.02 3.61
C LYS A 151 -24.38 -12.04 4.30
N ALA A 152 -25.26 -11.61 5.17
CA ALA A 152 -26.17 -12.47 5.94
C ALA A 152 -27.60 -12.53 5.34
N VAL A 153 -27.82 -11.92 4.15
CA VAL A 153 -29.10 -11.93 3.43
C VAL A 153 -29.03 -12.81 2.17
#